data_ab1fed714fe1c0e38d5c944775938814
#
_entry.id   ab1fed714fe1c0e38d5c944775938814
#
_cell.length_a   1.000
_cell.length_b   1.000
_cell.length_c   1.000
_cell.angle_alpha   90.00
_cell.angle_beta   90.00
_cell.angle_gamma   90.00
#
_symmetry.space_group_name_H-M   'P 1'
#
loop_
_entity.id
_entity.type
_entity.pdbx_description
1 polymer ?
#
loop_
_entity_poly.entity_id
_entity_poly.type
_entity_poly.pdbx_seq_one_letter_code
_entity_poly.pdbx_strand_id
1 'polypeptide(L)'
;MANSSRLGRVVSLSTVHHGHDNRVFNKEAKALVAAGHDYHLVISADRDRIDQGVPVVALHREEGRVRRLVVSQREAWRHLQALQPEVLHIHDPELIPLALVWRWRHHCKVIYDAHEDLIGQVDTKPYLGAVTRPLAKMAARGLVGLAERSADAVVAATPTVGERFRRASVTVVRNYPWLGNYTVPPKPVPGQLVYVGDLSEERKLSFMIEVTRTVRKQVPQAHLVLAGRVLPLSLIHI
;
A
#
# COMPACT_ATOMS: atom_id res chain seq x y z
N MET A 1 -31.31 -16.43 8.41
CA MET A 1 -31.19 -15.25 7.53
C MET A 1 -30.54 -14.15 8.36
N ALA A 2 -29.23 -13.95 8.21
CA ALA A 2 -28.54 -12.89 8.91
C ALA A 2 -29.01 -11.55 8.33
N ASN A 3 -29.52 -10.70 9.21
CA ASN A 3 -29.90 -9.32 8.90
C ASN A 3 -28.61 -8.58 8.50
N SER A 4 -28.29 -8.57 7.20
CA SER A 4 -27.21 -7.73 6.68
C SER A 4 -27.72 -6.29 6.77
N SER A 5 -27.47 -5.64 7.91
CA SER A 5 -27.49 -4.20 7.98
C SER A 5 -26.55 -3.74 6.85
N ARG A 6 -27.09 -3.18 5.77
CA ARG A 6 -26.27 -2.54 4.73
C ARG A 6 -25.35 -1.58 5.46
N LEU A 7 -24.06 -1.92 5.49
CA LEU A 7 -23.07 -0.94 5.87
C LEU A 7 -23.29 0.26 4.93
N GLY A 8 -23.37 1.45 5.48
CA GLY A 8 -23.49 2.66 4.68
C GLY A 8 -22.33 2.80 3.72
N ARG A 9 -22.26 3.93 3.04
CA ARG A 9 -21.25 4.17 2.00
C ARG A 9 -19.83 4.05 2.56
N VAL A 10 -19.03 3.19 1.90
CA VAL A 10 -17.61 3.00 2.17
C VAL A 10 -16.80 3.77 1.12
N VAL A 11 -15.92 4.63 1.55
CA VAL A 11 -14.97 5.32 0.67
C VAL A 11 -13.56 4.93 1.05
N SER A 12 -12.85 4.27 0.13
CA SER A 12 -11.40 4.09 0.24
C SER A 12 -10.68 5.27 -0.38
N LEU A 13 -9.66 5.78 0.30
CA LEU A 13 -8.92 6.98 -0.09
C LEU A 13 -7.42 6.72 -0.09
N SER A 14 -6.78 6.99 -1.23
CA SER A 14 -5.32 6.98 -1.37
C SER A 14 -4.83 8.13 -2.25
N THR A 15 -3.75 8.79 -1.81
CA THR A 15 -3.07 9.88 -2.53
C THR A 15 -1.76 9.43 -3.18
N VAL A 16 -1.28 8.23 -2.84
CA VAL A 16 0.02 7.70 -3.30
C VAL A 16 -0.16 6.59 -4.33
N HIS A 17 -1.14 5.72 -4.13
CA HIS A 17 -1.37 4.56 -4.99
C HIS A 17 -2.00 4.93 -6.33
N HIS A 18 -1.81 4.06 -7.32
CA HIS A 18 -2.38 4.20 -8.66
C HIS A 18 -3.68 3.42 -8.79
N GLY A 19 -4.51 3.82 -9.75
CA GLY A 19 -5.82 3.25 -10.00
C GLY A 19 -5.88 1.72 -10.20
N HIS A 20 -4.76 1.05 -10.43
CA HIS A 20 -4.65 -0.42 -10.56
C HIS A 20 -3.69 -1.02 -9.52
N ASP A 21 -3.57 -0.37 -8.35
CA ASP A 21 -2.78 -0.94 -7.26
C ASP A 21 -3.24 -2.35 -6.90
N ASN A 22 -2.26 -3.23 -6.65
CA ASN A 22 -2.56 -4.64 -6.45
C ASN A 22 -3.30 -4.93 -5.14
N ARG A 23 -3.05 -4.17 -4.07
CA ARG A 23 -3.74 -4.32 -2.79
C ARG A 23 -5.03 -3.53 -2.79
N VAL A 24 -4.95 -2.23 -3.02
CA VAL A 24 -6.07 -1.30 -2.88
C VAL A 24 -7.17 -1.59 -3.91
N PHE A 25 -6.81 -1.65 -5.20
CA PHE A 25 -7.80 -1.87 -6.26
C PHE A 25 -8.11 -3.35 -6.48
N ASN A 26 -7.07 -4.18 -6.77
CA ASN A 26 -7.29 -5.54 -7.24
C ASN A 26 -7.78 -6.50 -6.16
N LYS A 27 -7.62 -6.19 -4.89
CA LYS A 27 -8.06 -7.05 -3.78
C LYS A 27 -9.14 -6.40 -2.94
N GLU A 28 -8.85 -5.29 -2.29
CA GLU A 28 -9.76 -4.70 -1.31
C GLU A 28 -10.99 -4.09 -1.96
N ALA A 29 -10.82 -3.21 -2.96
CA ALA A 29 -11.94 -2.59 -3.65
C ALA A 29 -12.85 -3.62 -4.30
N LYS A 30 -12.28 -4.57 -5.06
CA LYS A 30 -13.06 -5.64 -5.70
C LYS A 30 -13.78 -6.53 -4.69
N ALA A 31 -13.14 -6.85 -3.56
CA ALA A 31 -13.75 -7.66 -2.52
C ALA A 31 -14.95 -6.95 -1.88
N LEU A 32 -14.82 -5.65 -1.60
CA LEU A 32 -15.91 -4.86 -1.01
C LEU A 32 -17.08 -4.68 -1.99
N VAL A 33 -16.81 -4.42 -3.26
CA VAL A 33 -17.85 -4.37 -4.30
C VAL A 33 -18.52 -5.74 -4.47
N ALA A 34 -17.75 -6.82 -4.53
CA ALA A 34 -18.29 -8.18 -4.65
C ALA A 34 -19.15 -8.58 -3.43
N ALA A 35 -18.85 -8.04 -2.26
CA ALA A 35 -19.65 -8.22 -1.04
C ALA A 35 -20.93 -7.35 -1.04
N GLY A 36 -21.17 -6.51 -2.06
CA GLY A 36 -22.38 -5.70 -2.22
C GLY A 36 -22.41 -4.40 -1.42
N HIS A 37 -21.24 -3.88 -0.99
CA HIS A 37 -21.15 -2.58 -0.33
C HIS A 37 -21.36 -1.43 -1.34
N ASP A 38 -21.99 -0.32 -0.88
CA ASP A 38 -21.96 0.96 -1.59
C ASP A 38 -20.54 1.55 -1.44
N TYR A 39 -19.70 1.24 -2.42
CA TYR A 39 -18.25 1.46 -2.33
C TYR A 39 -17.75 2.42 -3.39
N HIS A 40 -16.85 3.32 -3.02
CA HIS A 40 -16.15 4.23 -3.92
C HIS A 40 -14.65 4.23 -3.61
N LEU A 41 -13.83 4.21 -4.65
CA LEU A 41 -12.37 4.31 -4.55
C LEU A 41 -11.90 5.67 -5.04
N VAL A 42 -11.45 6.52 -4.13
CA VAL A 42 -10.82 7.81 -4.41
C VAL A 42 -9.32 7.60 -4.48
N ILE A 43 -8.74 7.65 -5.68
CA ILE A 43 -7.35 7.28 -5.94
C ILE A 43 -6.78 8.04 -7.13
N SER A 44 -5.43 8.13 -7.23
CA SER A 44 -4.80 8.77 -8.38
C SER A 44 -5.18 8.08 -9.70
N ALA A 45 -5.91 8.79 -10.54
CA ALA A 45 -6.41 8.33 -11.84
C ALA A 45 -6.60 9.51 -12.80
N ASP A 46 -6.68 9.22 -14.10
CA ASP A 46 -6.82 10.25 -15.13
C ASP A 46 -8.26 10.85 -15.19
N ARG A 47 -9.25 10.06 -14.81
CA ARG A 47 -10.68 10.45 -14.81
C ARG A 47 -11.53 9.50 -13.95
N ASP A 48 -12.70 9.98 -13.58
CA ASP A 48 -13.73 9.16 -12.96
C ASP A 48 -14.20 8.07 -13.93
N ARG A 49 -14.35 6.85 -13.42
CA ARG A 49 -14.83 5.71 -14.21
C ARG A 49 -15.36 4.59 -13.33
N ILE A 50 -16.11 3.69 -13.93
CA ILE A 50 -16.37 2.37 -13.34
C ILE A 50 -15.35 1.41 -13.96
N ASP A 51 -14.48 0.84 -13.16
CA ASP A 51 -13.40 -0.04 -13.60
C ASP A 51 -13.60 -1.43 -13.00
N GLN A 52 -13.89 -2.41 -13.84
CA GLN A 52 -14.19 -3.80 -13.42
C GLN A 52 -15.24 -3.87 -12.28
N GLY A 53 -16.25 -3.01 -12.36
CA GLY A 53 -17.32 -2.90 -11.36
C GLY A 53 -17.01 -2.00 -10.16
N VAL A 54 -15.80 -1.51 -10.03
CA VAL A 54 -15.38 -0.58 -8.95
C VAL A 54 -15.61 0.87 -9.40
N PRO A 55 -16.43 1.66 -8.70
CA PRO A 55 -16.53 3.11 -8.90
C PRO A 55 -15.22 3.77 -8.47
N VAL A 56 -14.46 4.29 -9.43
CA VAL A 56 -13.20 5.03 -9.21
C VAL A 56 -13.48 6.51 -9.38
N VAL A 57 -13.15 7.30 -8.37
CA VAL A 57 -13.16 8.76 -8.36
C VAL A 57 -11.71 9.24 -8.46
N ALA A 58 -11.43 10.01 -9.49
CA ALA A 58 -10.08 10.41 -9.82
C ALA A 58 -9.58 11.51 -8.87
N LEU A 59 -8.42 11.27 -8.27
CA LEU A 59 -7.59 12.27 -7.61
C LEU A 59 -6.48 12.69 -8.57
N HIS A 60 -6.27 13.99 -8.71
CA HIS A 60 -5.16 14.48 -9.50
C HIS A 60 -3.82 14.11 -8.83
N ARG A 61 -2.91 13.55 -9.63
CA ARG A 61 -1.59 13.17 -9.12
C ARG A 61 -0.68 14.39 -9.06
N GLU A 62 -0.38 14.81 -7.83
CA GLU A 62 0.58 15.88 -7.61
C GLU A 62 2.03 15.36 -7.56
N GLU A 63 2.91 16.02 -8.28
CA GLU A 63 4.34 15.80 -8.19
C GLU A 63 4.94 16.54 -6.98
N GLY A 64 5.67 15.81 -6.15
CA GLY A 64 6.34 16.36 -4.97
C GLY A 64 5.52 16.26 -3.67
N ARG A 65 6.24 16.00 -2.57
CA ARG A 65 5.63 15.72 -1.26
C ARG A 65 4.81 16.88 -0.69
N VAL A 66 5.30 18.11 -0.84
CA VAL A 66 4.64 19.30 -0.25
C VAL A 66 3.31 19.58 -0.98
N ARG A 67 3.31 19.52 -2.31
CA ARG A 67 2.09 19.74 -3.10
C ARG A 67 1.06 18.65 -2.79
N ARG A 68 1.48 17.38 -2.70
CA ARG A 68 0.60 16.28 -2.31
C ARG A 68 0.00 16.46 -0.93
N LEU A 69 0.78 16.91 0.06
CA LEU A 69 0.29 17.19 1.41
C LEU A 69 -0.71 18.34 1.50
N VAL A 70 -0.77 19.24 0.50
CA VAL A 70 -1.69 20.38 0.53
C VAL A 70 -2.78 20.25 -0.52
N VAL A 71 -2.41 20.04 -1.78
CA VAL A 71 -3.38 20.04 -2.91
C VAL A 71 -4.21 18.76 -2.90
N SER A 72 -3.56 17.58 -2.84
CA SER A 72 -4.30 16.31 -2.81
C SER A 72 -5.18 16.17 -1.56
N GLN A 73 -4.76 16.72 -0.40
CA GLN A 73 -5.60 16.71 0.80
C GLN A 73 -6.87 17.58 0.64
N ARG A 74 -6.76 18.73 -0.03
CA ARG A 74 -7.94 19.58 -0.33
C ARG A 74 -8.89 18.92 -1.32
N GLU A 75 -8.35 18.28 -2.34
CA GLU A 75 -9.14 17.56 -3.33
C GLU A 75 -9.83 16.35 -2.70
N ALA A 76 -9.10 15.55 -1.93
CA ALA A 76 -9.64 14.46 -1.13
C ALA A 76 -10.79 14.92 -0.23
N TRP A 77 -10.62 16.03 0.48
CA TRP A 77 -11.66 16.62 1.32
C TRP A 77 -12.94 16.95 0.52
N ARG A 78 -12.80 17.53 -0.68
CA ARG A 78 -13.96 17.81 -1.55
C ARG A 78 -14.69 16.55 -1.98
N HIS A 79 -13.95 15.49 -2.35
CA HIS A 79 -14.55 14.21 -2.69
C HIS A 79 -15.27 13.58 -1.50
N LEU A 80 -14.69 13.64 -0.31
CA LEU A 80 -15.36 13.18 0.92
C LEU A 80 -16.64 13.98 1.19
N GLN A 81 -16.65 15.30 0.97
CA GLN A 81 -17.85 16.14 1.11
C GLN A 81 -18.93 15.75 0.10
N ALA A 82 -18.58 15.39 -1.13
CA ALA A 82 -19.52 14.94 -2.14
C ALA A 82 -20.07 13.54 -1.86
N LEU A 83 -19.20 12.63 -1.41
CA LEU A 83 -19.54 11.22 -1.20
C LEU A 83 -20.17 10.93 0.17
N GLN A 84 -19.89 11.75 1.19
CA GLN A 84 -20.42 11.59 2.55
C GLN A 84 -20.29 10.15 3.10
N PRO A 85 -19.06 9.61 3.27
CA PRO A 85 -18.86 8.25 3.72
C PRO A 85 -19.34 8.03 5.16
N GLU A 86 -19.95 6.89 5.43
CA GLU A 86 -20.17 6.38 6.78
C GLU A 86 -18.92 5.64 7.29
N VAL A 87 -18.16 5.05 6.35
CA VAL A 87 -16.88 4.41 6.60
C VAL A 87 -15.82 4.99 5.68
N LEU A 88 -14.79 5.59 6.24
CA LEU A 88 -13.61 6.09 5.53
C LEU A 88 -12.44 5.11 5.73
N HIS A 89 -11.98 4.49 4.66
CA HIS A 89 -10.85 3.58 4.63
C HIS A 89 -9.65 4.27 4.02
N ILE A 90 -8.62 4.58 4.80
CA ILE A 90 -7.43 5.31 4.34
C ILE A 90 -6.22 4.37 4.22
N HIS A 91 -5.42 4.57 3.17
CA HIS A 91 -4.27 3.71 2.87
C HIS A 91 -2.92 4.39 3.11
N ASP A 92 -2.86 5.71 3.11
CA ASP A 92 -1.60 6.43 3.23
C ASP A 92 -1.46 7.11 4.60
N PRO A 93 -0.27 7.05 5.23
CA PRO A 93 -0.04 7.69 6.53
C PRO A 93 -0.28 9.21 6.53
N GLU A 94 -0.09 9.86 5.37
CA GLU A 94 -0.32 11.30 5.22
C GLU A 94 -1.81 11.69 5.30
N LEU A 95 -2.72 10.72 5.19
CA LEU A 95 -4.16 10.91 5.32
C LEU A 95 -4.67 10.82 6.77
N ILE A 96 -3.84 10.36 7.71
CA ILE A 96 -4.24 10.20 9.12
C ILE A 96 -4.75 11.50 9.74
N PRO A 97 -4.09 12.67 9.57
CA PRO A 97 -4.61 13.93 10.11
C PRO A 97 -5.96 14.33 9.48
N LEU A 98 -6.12 14.13 8.16
CA LEU A 98 -7.39 14.41 7.46
C LEU A 98 -8.50 13.52 8.01
N ALA A 99 -8.24 12.21 8.14
CA ALA A 99 -9.21 11.25 8.64
C ALA A 99 -9.65 11.56 10.09
N LEU A 100 -8.72 12.02 10.94
CA LEU A 100 -9.02 12.45 12.30
C LEU A 100 -10.00 13.63 12.32
N VAL A 101 -9.73 14.67 11.51
CA VAL A 101 -10.60 15.85 11.39
C VAL A 101 -11.95 15.47 10.81
N TRP A 102 -11.95 14.60 9.77
CA TRP A 102 -13.17 14.12 9.14
C TRP A 102 -14.05 13.36 10.14
N ARG A 103 -13.47 12.39 10.85
CA ARG A 103 -14.16 11.61 11.89
C ARG A 103 -14.80 12.49 12.94
N TRP A 104 -14.04 13.45 13.47
CA TRP A 104 -14.54 14.37 14.49
C TRP A 104 -15.72 15.22 14.01
N ARG A 105 -15.67 15.66 12.74
CA ARG A 105 -16.67 16.56 12.17
C ARG A 105 -17.93 15.86 11.68
N HIS A 106 -17.81 14.63 11.21
CA HIS A 106 -18.88 13.90 10.51
C HIS A 106 -19.29 12.60 11.21
N HIS A 107 -18.71 12.27 12.36
CA HIS A 107 -18.94 11.02 13.10
C HIS A 107 -18.77 9.76 12.26
N CYS A 108 -17.94 9.83 11.22
CA CYS A 108 -17.61 8.75 10.29
C CYS A 108 -16.72 7.71 10.97
N LYS A 109 -16.92 6.43 10.68
CA LYS A 109 -16.01 5.37 11.08
C LYS A 109 -14.75 5.42 10.22
N VAL A 110 -13.60 5.24 10.82
CA VAL A 110 -12.31 5.27 10.12
C VAL A 110 -11.61 3.93 10.24
N ILE A 111 -11.20 3.38 9.10
CA ILE A 111 -10.30 2.22 9.00
C ILE A 111 -8.97 2.71 8.42
N TYR A 112 -7.87 2.34 9.05
CA TYR A 112 -6.54 2.60 8.53
C TYR A 112 -5.89 1.30 8.02
N ASP A 113 -5.55 1.25 6.74
CA ASP A 113 -4.78 0.14 6.15
C ASP A 113 -3.29 0.40 6.30
N ALA A 114 -2.68 -0.26 7.28
CA ALA A 114 -1.27 -0.18 7.58
C ALA A 114 -0.51 -1.29 6.84
N HIS A 115 -0.02 -1.00 5.64
CA HIS A 115 0.72 -1.97 4.83
C HIS A 115 2.24 -1.84 4.92
N GLU A 116 2.74 -0.84 5.64
CA GLU A 116 4.16 -0.59 5.84
C GLU A 116 4.50 -0.34 7.32
N ASP A 117 5.66 -0.84 7.78
CA ASP A 117 6.20 -0.49 9.09
C ASP A 117 6.87 0.89 9.03
N LEU A 118 6.09 1.95 9.29
CA LEU A 118 6.57 3.33 9.25
C LEU A 118 7.80 3.57 10.15
N ILE A 119 7.88 2.88 11.28
CA ILE A 119 8.98 3.05 12.24
C ILE A 119 10.21 2.30 11.72
N GLY A 120 10.05 1.06 11.28
CA GLY A 120 11.13 0.24 10.73
C GLY A 120 11.72 0.80 9.45
N GLN A 121 10.89 1.41 8.59
CA GLN A 121 11.35 2.06 7.37
C GLN A 121 12.33 3.22 7.60
N VAL A 122 12.27 3.89 8.76
CA VAL A 122 13.24 4.96 9.08
C VAL A 122 14.66 4.40 9.14
N ASP A 123 14.83 3.16 9.57
CA ASP A 123 16.16 2.54 9.67
C ASP A 123 16.77 2.20 8.31
N THR A 124 15.95 1.95 7.30
CA THR A 124 16.42 1.58 5.95
C THR A 124 16.76 2.80 5.09
N LYS A 125 16.51 4.02 5.56
CA LYS A 125 16.75 5.25 4.77
C LYS A 125 18.20 5.73 4.92
N PRO A 126 19.05 5.60 3.87
CA PRO A 126 20.49 5.90 3.97
C PRO A 126 20.79 7.39 4.15
N TYR A 127 19.86 8.27 3.73
CA TYR A 127 20.02 9.73 3.84
C TYR A 127 19.72 10.29 5.25
N LEU A 128 19.29 9.45 6.21
CA LEU A 128 19.03 9.87 7.58
C LEU A 128 20.29 9.65 8.43
N GLY A 129 20.87 10.75 8.92
CA GLY A 129 22.02 10.77 9.80
C GLY A 129 21.70 10.47 11.28
N ALA A 130 22.71 10.53 12.12
CA ALA A 130 22.62 10.22 13.55
C ALA A 130 21.62 11.12 14.31
N VAL A 131 21.47 12.38 13.92
CA VAL A 131 20.55 13.34 14.56
C VAL A 131 19.15 13.26 13.94
N THR A 132 19.03 13.16 12.61
CA THR A 132 17.75 13.18 11.90
C THR A 132 16.97 11.88 12.03
N ARG A 133 17.66 10.74 12.18
CA ARG A 133 17.02 9.42 12.34
C ARG A 133 16.15 9.31 13.60
N PRO A 134 16.62 9.67 14.81
CA PRO A 134 15.76 9.61 16.00
C PRO A 134 14.56 10.57 15.90
N LEU A 135 14.73 11.76 15.30
CA LEU A 135 13.62 12.69 15.07
C LEU A 135 12.58 12.09 14.10
N ALA A 136 13.02 11.47 13.01
CA ALA A 136 12.14 10.78 12.07
C ALA A 136 11.41 9.60 12.73
N LYS A 137 12.08 8.83 13.59
CA LYS A 137 11.42 7.77 14.39
C LYS A 137 10.39 8.32 15.36
N MET A 138 10.69 9.43 16.01
CA MET A 138 9.74 10.10 16.90
C MET A 138 8.51 10.57 16.13
N ALA A 139 8.69 11.19 14.97
CA ALA A 139 7.60 11.58 14.08
C ALA A 139 6.77 10.37 13.61
N ALA A 140 7.43 9.27 13.20
CA ALA A 140 6.75 8.04 12.81
C ALA A 140 5.92 7.43 13.97
N ARG A 141 6.47 7.40 15.20
CA ARG A 141 5.73 6.97 16.39
C ARG A 141 4.54 7.89 16.70
N GLY A 142 4.72 9.20 16.56
CA GLY A 142 3.65 10.18 16.70
C GLY A 142 2.52 9.92 15.71
N LEU A 143 2.87 9.62 14.46
CA LEU A 143 1.89 9.31 13.41
C LEU A 143 1.14 8.00 13.67
N VAL A 144 1.83 6.93 14.11
CA VAL A 144 1.20 5.68 14.56
C VAL A 144 0.25 5.94 15.73
N GLY A 145 0.67 6.71 16.74
CA GLY A 145 -0.19 7.09 17.87
C GLY A 145 -1.39 7.94 17.46
N LEU A 146 -1.26 8.76 16.41
CA LEU A 146 -2.37 9.52 15.84
C LEU A 146 -3.33 8.60 15.08
N ALA A 147 -2.81 7.63 14.31
CA ALA A 147 -3.61 6.61 13.65
C ALA A 147 -4.46 5.81 14.65
N GLU A 148 -3.86 5.38 15.77
CA GLU A 148 -4.59 4.67 16.83
C GLU A 148 -5.73 5.50 17.47
N ARG A 149 -5.64 6.83 17.44
CA ARG A 149 -6.69 7.71 17.93
C ARG A 149 -7.75 8.04 16.90
N SER A 150 -7.36 8.05 15.62
CA SER A 150 -8.27 8.40 14.52
C SER A 150 -9.01 7.21 13.94
N ALA A 151 -8.44 6.00 14.02
CA ALA A 151 -9.04 4.80 13.45
C ALA A 151 -9.90 4.04 14.47
N ASP A 152 -11.06 3.56 14.02
CA ASP A 152 -11.89 2.60 14.77
C ASP A 152 -11.32 1.18 14.63
N ALA A 153 -10.66 0.89 13.49
CA ALA A 153 -9.97 -0.36 13.25
C ALA A 153 -8.72 -0.13 12.37
N VAL A 154 -7.75 -1.03 12.49
CA VAL A 154 -6.55 -1.06 11.65
C VAL A 154 -6.50 -2.38 10.91
N VAL A 155 -6.32 -2.32 9.60
CA VAL A 155 -6.00 -3.46 8.76
C VAL A 155 -4.49 -3.48 8.57
N ALA A 156 -3.81 -4.54 9.03
CA ALA A 156 -2.37 -4.64 8.92
C ALA A 156 -1.95 -5.67 7.87
N ALA A 157 -1.00 -5.33 7.01
CA ALA A 157 -0.54 -6.25 5.97
C ALA A 157 0.28 -7.44 6.51
N THR A 158 0.89 -7.28 7.68
CA THR A 158 1.67 -8.33 8.34
C THR A 158 1.46 -8.28 9.86
N PRO A 159 1.70 -9.39 10.59
CA PRO A 159 1.68 -9.36 12.05
C PRO A 159 2.62 -8.31 12.65
N THR A 160 3.84 -8.18 12.11
CA THR A 160 4.84 -7.20 12.58
C THR A 160 4.34 -5.76 12.45
N VAL A 161 3.61 -5.42 11.38
CA VAL A 161 2.97 -4.11 11.24
C VAL A 161 1.85 -3.97 12.27
N GLY A 162 1.05 -5.01 12.47
CA GLY A 162 -0.05 -5.02 13.45
C GLY A 162 0.43 -4.78 14.89
N GLU A 163 1.57 -5.32 15.27
CA GLU A 163 2.17 -5.15 16.61
C GLU A 163 2.54 -3.69 16.94
N ARG A 164 2.61 -2.81 15.93
CA ARG A 164 2.81 -1.37 16.14
C ARG A 164 1.58 -0.67 16.72
N PHE A 165 0.39 -1.26 16.56
CA PHE A 165 -0.90 -0.72 17.00
C PHE A 165 -1.38 -1.50 18.21
N ARG A 166 -1.21 -0.94 19.42
CA ARG A 166 -1.50 -1.64 20.69
C ARG A 166 -2.88 -1.34 21.26
N ARG A 167 -3.50 -0.24 20.81
CA ARG A 167 -4.77 0.28 21.35
C ARG A 167 -5.92 0.18 20.36
N ALA A 168 -5.62 -0.02 19.07
CA ALA A 168 -6.63 -0.18 18.04
C ALA A 168 -7.06 -1.64 17.91
N SER A 169 -8.26 -1.87 17.39
CA SER A 169 -8.67 -3.19 16.90
C SER A 169 -7.90 -3.50 15.63
N VAL A 170 -7.04 -4.52 15.64
CA VAL A 170 -6.17 -4.86 14.52
C VAL A 170 -6.60 -6.17 13.88
N THR A 171 -6.78 -6.16 12.56
CA THR A 171 -6.98 -7.36 11.75
C THR A 171 -5.84 -7.51 10.75
N VAL A 172 -5.20 -8.68 10.71
CA VAL A 172 -4.12 -8.94 9.75
C VAL A 172 -4.72 -9.47 8.45
N VAL A 173 -4.61 -8.65 7.37
CA VAL A 173 -5.02 -9.03 6.01
C VAL A 173 -3.79 -9.00 5.10
N ARG A 174 -3.23 -10.19 4.87
CA ARG A 174 -2.01 -10.35 4.09
C ARG A 174 -2.23 -10.11 2.60
N ASN A 175 -1.21 -9.57 1.94
CA ASN A 175 -1.25 -9.28 0.51
C ASN A 175 -0.96 -10.54 -0.34
N TYR A 176 -1.70 -11.64 -0.12
CA TYR A 176 -1.55 -12.85 -0.91
C TYR A 176 -2.14 -12.70 -2.32
N PRO A 177 -1.59 -13.40 -3.31
CA PRO A 177 -2.17 -13.43 -4.66
C PRO A 177 -3.49 -14.20 -4.68
N TRP A 178 -4.33 -13.90 -5.68
CA TRP A 178 -5.54 -14.68 -5.96
C TRP A 178 -5.15 -16.03 -6.56
N LEU A 179 -5.59 -17.12 -5.95
CA LEU A 179 -5.26 -18.47 -6.42
C LEU A 179 -5.78 -18.76 -7.84
N GLY A 180 -6.93 -18.20 -8.22
CA GLY A 180 -7.52 -18.37 -9.54
C GLY A 180 -6.73 -17.71 -10.69
N ASN A 181 -5.75 -16.86 -10.39
CA ASN A 181 -4.91 -16.21 -11.40
C ASN A 181 -3.70 -17.05 -11.85
N TYR A 182 -3.51 -18.23 -11.24
CA TYR A 182 -2.40 -19.10 -11.55
C TYR A 182 -2.87 -20.32 -12.34
N THR A 183 -2.34 -20.45 -13.54
CA THR A 183 -2.38 -21.70 -14.31
C THR A 183 -1.37 -22.69 -13.73
N VAL A 184 -1.52 -23.95 -14.07
CA VAL A 184 -0.54 -24.98 -13.70
C VAL A 184 0.86 -24.51 -14.14
N PRO A 185 1.84 -24.46 -13.23
CA PRO A 185 3.16 -23.97 -13.58
C PRO A 185 3.77 -24.84 -14.70
N PRO A 186 4.45 -24.24 -15.64
CA PRO A 186 5.22 -25.00 -16.65
C PRO A 186 6.25 -25.87 -15.94
N LYS A 187 6.69 -26.94 -16.61
CA LYS A 187 7.76 -27.80 -16.06
C LYS A 187 8.97 -26.95 -15.71
N PRO A 188 9.58 -27.16 -14.52
CA PRO A 188 10.78 -26.44 -14.14
C PRO A 188 11.88 -26.59 -15.20
N VAL A 189 12.57 -25.51 -15.53
CA VAL A 189 13.75 -25.52 -16.40
C VAL A 189 14.98 -25.78 -15.54
N PRO A 190 15.69 -26.89 -15.74
CA PRO A 190 16.88 -27.19 -14.95
C PRO A 190 17.92 -26.06 -14.99
N GLY A 191 18.41 -25.66 -13.83
CA GLY A 191 19.39 -24.58 -13.71
C GLY A 191 18.84 -23.16 -13.84
N GLN A 192 17.53 -22.98 -14.06
CA GLN A 192 16.93 -21.65 -14.14
C GLN A 192 16.62 -21.09 -12.75
N LEU A 193 17.17 -19.92 -12.47
CA LEU A 193 16.83 -19.07 -11.33
C LEU A 193 15.99 -17.90 -11.85
N VAL A 194 14.88 -17.59 -11.18
CA VAL A 194 13.96 -16.53 -11.64
C VAL A 194 13.75 -15.54 -10.52
N TYR A 195 13.88 -14.26 -10.82
CA TYR A 195 13.45 -13.16 -9.96
C TYR A 195 12.46 -12.27 -10.70
N VAL A 196 11.34 -11.98 -10.05
CA VAL A 196 10.30 -11.07 -10.56
C VAL A 196 10.09 -9.94 -9.55
N GLY A 197 10.27 -8.71 -9.98
CA GLY A 197 10.13 -7.51 -9.12
C GLY A 197 11.03 -6.37 -9.56
N ASP A 198 10.98 -5.24 -8.83
CA ASP A 198 11.86 -4.11 -9.12
C ASP A 198 13.33 -4.51 -8.97
N LEU A 199 14.12 -4.19 -9.98
CA LEU A 199 15.55 -4.49 -10.05
C LEU A 199 16.32 -3.33 -9.42
N SER A 200 16.80 -3.53 -8.19
CA SER A 200 17.55 -2.52 -7.43
C SER A 200 18.51 -3.16 -6.44
N GLU A 201 19.49 -2.39 -5.95
CA GLU A 201 20.40 -2.84 -4.89
C GLU A 201 19.68 -3.07 -3.54
N GLU A 202 18.60 -2.36 -3.26
CA GLU A 202 17.75 -2.65 -2.10
C GLU A 202 17.16 -4.07 -2.17
N ARG A 203 16.90 -4.57 -3.37
CA ARG A 203 16.44 -5.94 -3.66
C ARG A 203 17.59 -6.92 -3.85
N LYS A 204 18.84 -6.49 -3.58
CA LYS A 204 20.04 -7.33 -3.66
C LYS A 204 20.35 -7.85 -5.06
N LEU A 205 20.17 -7.01 -6.08
CA LEU A 205 20.42 -7.39 -7.49
C LEU A 205 21.85 -7.89 -7.71
N SER A 206 22.86 -7.14 -7.25
CA SER A 206 24.27 -7.55 -7.36
C SER A 206 24.54 -8.89 -6.68
N PHE A 207 23.95 -9.11 -5.52
CA PHE A 207 24.07 -10.37 -4.79
C PHE A 207 23.45 -11.56 -5.56
N MET A 208 22.30 -11.38 -6.19
CA MET A 208 21.69 -12.43 -7.04
C MET A 208 22.59 -12.83 -8.20
N ILE A 209 23.24 -11.84 -8.85
CA ILE A 209 24.20 -12.08 -9.94
C ILE A 209 25.42 -12.85 -9.42
N GLU A 210 25.98 -12.46 -8.27
CA GLU A 210 27.13 -13.12 -7.68
C GLU A 210 26.82 -14.57 -7.27
N VAL A 211 25.67 -14.80 -6.64
CA VAL A 211 25.17 -16.14 -6.31
C VAL A 211 25.08 -16.98 -7.57
N THR A 212 24.52 -16.44 -8.65
CA THR A 212 24.41 -17.17 -9.93
C THR A 212 25.78 -17.51 -10.51
N ARG A 213 26.74 -16.59 -10.46
CA ARG A 213 28.14 -16.85 -10.89
C ARG A 213 28.77 -17.99 -10.09
N THR A 214 28.51 -18.02 -8.79
CA THR A 214 29.03 -19.06 -7.89
C THR A 214 28.40 -20.41 -8.19
N VAL A 215 27.08 -20.46 -8.36
CA VAL A 215 26.35 -21.69 -8.71
C VAL A 215 26.81 -22.26 -10.06
N ARG A 216 27.11 -21.40 -11.05
CA ARG A 216 27.60 -21.85 -12.36
C ARG A 216 28.92 -22.61 -12.32
N LYS A 217 29.74 -22.46 -11.28
CA LYS A 217 30.96 -23.24 -11.11
C LYS A 217 30.67 -24.72 -10.90
N GLN A 218 29.53 -25.07 -10.32
CA GLN A 218 29.10 -26.45 -10.06
C GLN A 218 27.99 -26.91 -11.03
N VAL A 219 27.17 -25.98 -11.51
CA VAL A 219 26.06 -26.23 -12.43
C VAL A 219 26.21 -25.28 -13.63
N PRO A 220 26.99 -25.68 -14.67
CA PRO A 220 27.35 -24.79 -15.79
C PRO A 220 26.15 -24.20 -16.54
N GLN A 221 25.02 -24.93 -16.61
CA GLN A 221 23.77 -24.48 -17.23
C GLN A 221 22.96 -23.49 -16.37
N ALA A 222 23.37 -23.19 -15.12
CA ALA A 222 22.66 -22.27 -14.30
C ALA A 222 22.63 -20.86 -14.92
N HIS A 223 21.43 -20.28 -14.97
CA HIS A 223 21.22 -18.94 -15.50
C HIS A 223 20.13 -18.21 -14.69
N LEU A 224 20.25 -16.88 -14.62
CA LEU A 224 19.34 -16.02 -13.91
C LEU A 224 18.46 -15.26 -14.91
N VAL A 225 17.15 -15.39 -14.76
CA VAL A 225 16.15 -14.62 -15.49
C VAL A 225 15.64 -13.52 -14.54
N LEU A 226 15.78 -12.27 -14.96
CA LEU A 226 15.36 -11.10 -14.23
C LEU A 226 14.18 -10.46 -14.96
N ALA A 227 13.04 -10.30 -14.29
CA ALA A 227 11.84 -9.68 -14.85
C ALA A 227 11.34 -8.57 -13.93
N GLY A 228 11.29 -7.33 -14.45
CA GLY A 228 10.81 -6.18 -13.69
C GLY A 228 11.37 -4.85 -14.17
N ARG A 229 11.05 -3.78 -13.42
CA ARG A 229 11.55 -2.44 -13.75
C ARG A 229 12.95 -2.24 -13.18
N VAL A 230 13.84 -1.71 -14.00
CA VAL A 230 15.15 -1.25 -13.54
C VAL A 230 14.98 0.14 -12.92
N LEU A 231 15.31 0.28 -11.65
CA LEU A 231 15.28 1.57 -10.98
C LEU A 231 16.59 2.35 -11.23
N PRO A 232 16.53 3.69 -11.43
CA PRO A 232 17.70 4.48 -11.85
C PRO A 232 18.94 4.34 -10.96
N LEU A 233 18.78 4.12 -9.68
CA LEU A 233 19.87 3.93 -8.72
C LEU A 233 20.57 2.57 -8.85
N SER A 234 20.02 1.62 -9.61
CA SER A 234 20.62 0.30 -9.82
C SER A 234 21.65 0.28 -10.96
N LEU A 235 21.69 1.32 -11.79
CA LEU A 235 22.61 1.41 -12.95
C LEU A 235 23.99 1.98 -12.64
N ILE A 236 24.21 2.50 -11.42
CA ILE A 236 25.44 3.24 -11.07
C ILE A 236 26.61 2.31 -10.71
N HIS A 237 26.37 1.01 -10.53
CA HIS A 237 27.37 0.07 -10.01
C HIS A 237 27.50 -1.27 -10.76
N ILE A 238 27.09 -1.34 -12.02
CA ILE A 238 27.33 -2.53 -12.84
C ILE A 238 28.44 -2.28 -13.85
#